data_42b617838edc492ff90de2606b0c1919
#
_entry.id   42b617838edc492ff90de2606b0c1919
#
_cell.length_a   1.000
_cell.length_b   1.000
_cell.length_c   1.000
_cell.angle_alpha   90.00
_cell.angle_beta   90.00
_cell.angle_gamma   90.00
#
_symmetry.space_group_name_H-M   'P 1'
#
loop_
_entity.id
_entity.type
_entity.pdbx_description
1 polymer ?
#
loop_
_entity_poly.entity_id
_entity_poly.type
_entity_poly.pdbx_seq_one_letter_code
_entity_poly.pdbx_strand_id
1 'polypeptide(L)'
;PIIVVDTTNMDESTWHSYRRKGIGGSDVAAVYGQSPFCTTRDLYYTKIGIKSVIEEEENWVAKKYGHLLEDLVAEIFSRKTGLRVYKKSYLYAHPDYPFMQANVDFFVEMPDGTEAILECKTCNYNCRDKWDNDAVPFNYELQVRHYMAIMNIDKAFVACLYGNNDNEFVYRTIDRDLDFEADMIEQEK
;
A
#
# COMPACT_ATOMS: atom_id res chain seq x y z
N PRO A 1 2.14 1.04 16.39
CA PRO A 1 1.10 1.88 15.76
C PRO A 1 -0.03 2.20 16.73
N ILE A 2 -0.80 3.25 16.41
CA ILE A 2 -2.06 3.59 17.09
C ILE A 2 -3.21 3.15 16.16
N ILE A 3 -4.21 2.45 16.71
CA ILE A 3 -5.45 2.15 15.97
C ILE A 3 -6.30 3.42 15.97
N VAL A 4 -6.59 3.94 14.78
CA VAL A 4 -7.44 5.13 14.58
C VAL A 4 -8.91 4.72 14.54
N VAL A 5 -9.24 3.69 13.75
CA VAL A 5 -10.62 3.21 13.58
C VAL A 5 -10.63 1.79 12.99
N ASP A 6 -11.67 1.02 13.33
CA ASP A 6 -12.02 -0.24 12.68
C ASP A 6 -12.70 0.04 11.33
N THR A 7 -12.18 -0.58 10.26
CA THR A 7 -12.66 -0.37 8.89
C THR A 7 -13.52 -1.52 8.35
N THR A 8 -13.82 -2.55 9.15
CA THR A 8 -14.50 -3.79 8.73
C THR A 8 -15.81 -3.55 7.99
N ASN A 9 -16.63 -2.61 8.46
CA ASN A 9 -17.93 -2.29 7.86
C ASN A 9 -18.05 -0.80 7.52
N MET A 10 -16.91 -0.14 7.26
CA MET A 10 -16.89 1.28 6.97
C MET A 10 -17.35 1.55 5.54
N ASP A 11 -18.27 2.50 5.38
CA ASP A 11 -18.64 2.97 4.04
C ASP A 11 -17.53 3.82 3.43
N GLU A 12 -17.52 3.88 2.10
CA GLU A 12 -16.48 4.55 1.31
C GLU A 12 -16.35 6.05 1.66
N SER A 13 -17.46 6.74 1.89
CA SER A 13 -17.49 8.17 2.21
C SER A 13 -16.81 8.44 3.55
N THR A 14 -17.12 7.64 4.56
CA THR A 14 -16.50 7.70 5.87
C THR A 14 -15.01 7.38 5.78
N TRP A 15 -14.63 6.32 5.05
CA TRP A 15 -13.24 5.94 4.82
C TRP A 15 -12.44 7.09 4.16
N HIS A 16 -12.96 7.73 3.12
CA HIS A 16 -12.34 8.89 2.50
C HIS A 16 -12.19 10.08 3.47
N SER A 17 -13.14 10.27 4.39
CA SER A 17 -13.04 11.34 5.39
C SER A 17 -11.88 11.13 6.38
N TYR A 18 -11.62 9.88 6.76
CA TYR A 18 -10.46 9.53 7.58
C TYR A 18 -9.16 9.70 6.81
N ARG A 19 -9.09 9.21 5.57
CA ARG A 19 -7.91 9.32 4.73
C ARG A 19 -7.47 10.76 4.43
N ARG A 20 -8.41 11.70 4.36
CA ARG A 20 -8.07 13.13 4.16
C ARG A 20 -7.32 13.75 5.33
N LYS A 21 -7.39 13.16 6.53
CA LYS A 21 -6.76 13.71 7.74
C LYS A 21 -5.25 13.44 7.84
N GLY A 22 -4.69 12.65 6.93
CA GLY A 22 -3.27 12.31 6.97
C GLY A 22 -2.75 11.84 5.63
N ILE A 23 -1.47 11.46 5.60
CA ILE A 23 -0.77 10.86 4.47
C ILE A 23 -0.91 9.34 4.58
N GLY A 24 -1.53 8.71 3.60
CA GLY A 24 -1.59 7.25 3.49
C GLY A 24 -0.48 6.72 2.58
N GLY A 25 -0.16 5.44 2.66
CA GLY A 25 0.95 4.86 1.89
C GLY A 25 0.88 5.11 0.38
N SER A 26 -0.31 5.07 -0.22
CA SER A 26 -0.47 5.40 -1.65
C SER A 26 -0.23 6.89 -1.99
N ASP A 27 -0.22 7.77 -0.99
CA ASP A 27 0.01 9.20 -1.17
C ASP A 27 1.52 9.53 -1.21
N VAL A 28 2.35 8.69 -0.58
CA VAL A 28 3.80 8.94 -0.42
C VAL A 28 4.49 9.13 -1.76
N ALA A 29 4.14 8.33 -2.76
CA ALA A 29 4.69 8.49 -4.10
C ALA A 29 4.41 9.89 -4.70
N ALA A 30 3.27 10.51 -4.37
CA ALA A 30 2.98 11.88 -4.81
C ALA A 30 3.78 12.91 -4.01
N VAL A 31 4.05 12.69 -2.72
CA VAL A 31 4.95 13.54 -1.92
C VAL A 31 6.35 13.57 -2.55
N TYR A 32 6.84 12.42 -3.01
CA TYR A 32 8.13 12.29 -3.71
C TYR A 32 8.11 12.73 -5.18
N GLY A 33 6.96 13.15 -5.72
CA GLY A 33 6.83 13.46 -7.16
C GLY A 33 7.02 12.24 -8.07
N GLN A 34 6.82 11.03 -7.54
CA GLN A 34 7.00 9.75 -8.23
C GLN A 34 5.69 9.00 -8.50
N SER A 35 4.56 9.62 -8.18
CA SER A 35 3.25 9.01 -8.45
C SER A 35 2.92 9.07 -9.94
N PRO A 36 2.55 7.93 -10.55
CA PRO A 36 2.04 7.94 -11.93
C PRO A 36 0.59 8.44 -12.04
N PHE A 37 -0.08 8.71 -10.90
CA PHE A 37 -1.51 8.98 -10.85
C PHE A 37 -1.86 10.42 -10.48
N CYS A 38 -1.06 11.07 -9.66
CA CYS A 38 -1.32 12.45 -9.22
C CYS A 38 -0.01 13.17 -8.87
N THR A 39 -0.03 14.48 -8.98
CA THR A 39 1.08 15.32 -8.54
C THR A 39 1.00 15.64 -7.05
N THR A 40 2.09 16.13 -6.45
CA THR A 40 2.10 16.65 -5.07
C THR A 40 1.04 17.74 -4.87
N ARG A 41 0.82 18.58 -5.90
CA ARG A 41 -0.21 19.62 -5.89
C ARG A 41 -1.61 19.05 -5.85
N ASP A 42 -1.90 18.01 -6.63
CA ASP A 42 -3.21 17.34 -6.65
C ASP A 42 -3.49 16.69 -5.30
N LEU A 43 -2.48 16.04 -4.72
CA LEU A 43 -2.57 15.48 -3.38
C LEU A 43 -2.93 16.55 -2.35
N TYR A 44 -2.23 17.69 -2.35
CA TYR A 44 -2.51 18.80 -1.45
C TYR A 44 -3.98 19.26 -1.56
N TYR A 45 -4.47 19.51 -2.77
CA TYR A 45 -5.87 19.92 -2.95
C TYR A 45 -6.87 18.86 -2.49
N THR A 46 -6.57 17.59 -2.71
CA THR A 46 -7.39 16.47 -2.20
C THR A 46 -7.44 16.48 -0.68
N LYS A 47 -6.31 16.68 0.00
CA LYS A 47 -6.25 16.71 1.48
C LYS A 47 -7.02 17.87 2.09
N ILE A 48 -7.00 19.04 1.48
CA ILE A 48 -7.80 20.20 1.95
C ILE A 48 -9.27 20.18 1.47
N GLY A 49 -9.69 19.09 0.82
CA GLY A 49 -11.09 18.89 0.42
C GLY A 49 -11.51 19.63 -0.86
N ILE A 50 -10.56 20.15 -1.64
CA ILE A 50 -10.81 20.72 -2.96
C ILE A 50 -10.73 19.58 -3.96
N LYS A 51 -11.89 19.08 -4.42
CA LYS A 51 -11.94 18.02 -5.44
C LYS A 51 -11.48 18.55 -6.81
N SER A 52 -10.59 17.83 -7.46
CA SER A 52 -10.47 17.94 -8.92
C SER A 52 -11.62 17.13 -9.54
N VAL A 53 -12.40 17.75 -10.39
CA VAL A 53 -13.64 17.18 -10.96
C VAL A 53 -13.37 16.09 -12.00
N ILE A 54 -12.11 15.88 -12.42
CA ILE A 54 -11.77 15.17 -13.66
C ILE A 54 -11.35 13.70 -13.46
N GLU A 55 -11.01 13.24 -12.25
CA GLU A 55 -10.28 11.96 -12.10
C GLU A 55 -11.07 10.76 -11.59
N GLU A 56 -12.29 10.90 -11.12
CA GLU A 56 -13.05 9.77 -10.56
C GLU A 56 -13.56 8.78 -11.62
N GLU A 57 -13.72 9.22 -12.88
CA GLU A 57 -14.34 8.38 -13.92
C GLU A 57 -13.35 7.57 -14.78
N GLU A 58 -12.15 8.07 -15.04
CA GLU A 58 -11.25 7.43 -16.02
C GLU A 58 -10.61 6.12 -15.57
N ASN A 59 -10.42 5.88 -14.26
CA ASN A 59 -9.70 4.71 -13.74
C ASN A 59 -10.50 3.83 -12.77
N TRP A 60 -11.82 4.01 -12.67
CA TRP A 60 -12.64 3.28 -11.70
C TRP A 60 -12.60 1.76 -11.91
N VAL A 61 -12.53 1.30 -13.17
CA VAL A 61 -12.45 -0.13 -13.50
C VAL A 61 -11.16 -0.73 -12.95
N ALA A 62 -10.01 -0.08 -13.18
CA ALA A 62 -8.72 -0.58 -12.71
C ALA A 62 -8.64 -0.59 -11.17
N LYS A 63 -9.17 0.45 -10.50
CA LYS A 63 -9.26 0.51 -9.04
C LYS A 63 -10.15 -0.63 -8.50
N LYS A 64 -11.32 -0.80 -9.07
CA LYS A 64 -12.25 -1.86 -8.66
C LYS A 64 -11.70 -3.25 -8.92
N TYR A 65 -11.07 -3.45 -10.06
CA TYR A 65 -10.40 -4.70 -10.43
C TYR A 65 -9.30 -5.04 -9.41
N GLY A 66 -8.43 -4.08 -9.09
CA GLY A 66 -7.40 -4.27 -8.06
C GLY A 66 -7.99 -4.69 -6.73
N HIS A 67 -8.97 -3.95 -6.25
CA HIS A 67 -9.64 -4.25 -4.97
C HIS A 67 -10.33 -5.63 -4.94
N LEU A 68 -11.01 -6.00 -6.02
CA LEU A 68 -11.67 -7.31 -6.11
C LEU A 68 -10.68 -8.50 -6.13
N LEU A 69 -9.45 -8.28 -6.56
CA LEU A 69 -8.43 -9.31 -6.68
C LEU A 69 -7.44 -9.35 -5.52
N GLU A 70 -7.50 -8.44 -4.57
CA GLU A 70 -6.58 -8.42 -3.40
C GLU A 70 -6.56 -9.77 -2.67
N ASP A 71 -7.73 -10.34 -2.38
CA ASP A 71 -7.84 -11.64 -1.70
C ASP A 71 -7.26 -12.78 -2.54
N LEU A 72 -7.42 -12.74 -3.87
CA LEU A 72 -6.85 -13.72 -4.78
C LEU A 72 -5.31 -13.62 -4.82
N VAL A 73 -4.77 -12.40 -4.88
CA VAL A 73 -3.32 -12.16 -4.85
C VAL A 73 -2.72 -12.71 -3.54
N ALA A 74 -3.37 -12.45 -2.42
CA ALA A 74 -2.97 -12.94 -1.11
C ALA A 74 -3.04 -14.48 -1.03
N GLU A 75 -4.08 -15.10 -1.61
CA GLU A 75 -4.20 -16.55 -1.69
C GLU A 75 -3.09 -17.19 -2.53
N ILE A 76 -2.77 -16.61 -3.71
CA ILE A 76 -1.65 -17.09 -4.54
C ILE A 76 -0.34 -16.99 -3.78
N PHE A 77 -0.08 -15.86 -3.10
CA PHE A 77 1.11 -15.68 -2.27
C PHE A 77 1.20 -16.75 -1.19
N SER A 78 0.13 -16.96 -0.42
CA SER A 78 0.08 -17.99 0.63
C SER A 78 0.34 -19.38 0.09
N ARG A 79 -0.25 -19.76 -1.04
CA ARG A 79 -0.03 -21.08 -1.68
C ARG A 79 1.40 -21.26 -2.16
N LYS A 80 2.02 -20.22 -2.73
CA LYS A 80 3.40 -20.30 -3.26
C LYS A 80 4.47 -20.30 -2.16
N THR A 81 4.23 -19.62 -1.06
CA THR A 81 5.19 -19.48 0.06
C THR A 81 4.96 -20.48 1.20
N GLY A 82 3.75 -20.99 1.33
CA GLY A 82 3.33 -21.77 2.48
C GLY A 82 3.10 -20.95 3.75
N LEU A 83 3.22 -19.63 3.67
CA LEU A 83 3.05 -18.74 4.82
C LEU A 83 1.57 -18.44 5.07
N ARG A 84 1.21 -18.28 6.35
CA ARG A 84 -0.12 -17.88 6.74
C ARG A 84 -0.33 -16.39 6.51
N VAL A 85 -1.35 -16.05 5.73
CA VAL A 85 -1.77 -14.68 5.43
C VAL A 85 -3.10 -14.39 6.12
N TYR A 86 -3.25 -13.19 6.70
CA TYR A 86 -4.48 -12.80 7.39
C TYR A 86 -4.68 -11.28 7.36
N LYS A 87 -5.92 -10.85 7.55
CA LYS A 87 -6.35 -9.45 7.48
C LYS A 87 -6.58 -8.87 8.87
N LYS A 88 -6.20 -7.60 9.05
CA LYS A 88 -6.58 -6.77 10.20
C LYS A 88 -7.21 -5.50 9.64
N SER A 89 -8.51 -5.37 9.76
CA SER A 89 -9.27 -4.27 9.13
C SER A 89 -9.26 -3.01 10.00
N TYR A 90 -8.09 -2.37 10.11
CA TYR A 90 -7.90 -1.13 10.86
C TYR A 90 -7.18 -0.09 10.04
N LEU A 91 -7.52 1.17 10.28
CA LEU A 91 -6.67 2.29 9.94
C LEU A 91 -5.75 2.56 11.12
N TYR A 92 -4.45 2.60 10.85
CA TYR A 92 -3.41 2.87 11.84
C TYR A 92 -2.81 4.25 11.63
N ALA A 93 -2.19 4.78 12.69
CA ALA A 93 -1.36 5.98 12.64
C ALA A 93 -0.03 5.75 13.34
N HIS A 94 0.98 6.49 12.91
CA HIS A 94 2.27 6.51 13.57
C HIS A 94 2.14 7.15 14.96
N PRO A 95 2.75 6.57 16.03
CA PRO A 95 2.57 7.07 17.39
C PRO A 95 3.11 8.50 17.58
N ASP A 96 4.23 8.83 16.95
CA ASP A 96 4.89 10.14 17.08
C ASP A 96 4.51 11.11 15.95
N TYR A 97 4.04 10.59 14.81
CA TYR A 97 3.65 11.35 13.62
C TYR A 97 2.23 10.97 13.17
N PRO A 98 1.17 11.38 13.90
CA PRO A 98 -0.20 10.90 13.66
C PRO A 98 -0.78 11.26 12.29
N PHE A 99 -0.14 12.15 11.54
CA PHE A 99 -0.52 12.43 10.15
C PHE A 99 -0.14 11.29 9.19
N MET A 100 0.82 10.43 9.54
CA MET A 100 1.16 9.23 8.79
C MET A 100 0.14 8.14 9.10
N GLN A 101 -0.56 7.66 8.07
CA GLN A 101 -1.64 6.68 8.20
C GLN A 101 -1.39 5.44 7.36
N ALA A 102 -1.68 4.26 7.90
CA ALA A 102 -1.57 2.99 7.21
C ALA A 102 -2.88 2.21 7.20
N ASN A 103 -3.26 1.74 6.02
CA ASN A 103 -4.28 0.71 5.83
C ASN A 103 -3.61 -0.45 5.09
N VAL A 104 -3.17 -1.44 5.85
CA VAL A 104 -2.40 -2.57 5.34
C VAL A 104 -3.35 -3.61 4.75
N ASP A 105 -3.07 -4.11 3.54
CA ASP A 105 -3.92 -5.09 2.88
C ASP A 105 -3.97 -6.39 3.68
N PHE A 106 -2.80 -6.98 3.96
CA PHE A 106 -2.66 -8.23 4.73
C PHE A 106 -1.40 -8.23 5.58
N PHE A 107 -1.41 -9.14 6.56
CA PHE A 107 -0.26 -9.51 7.38
C PHE A 107 0.14 -10.96 7.11
N VAL A 108 1.41 -11.24 7.28
CA VAL A 108 2.00 -12.57 7.10
C VAL A 108 2.63 -13.01 8.41
N GLU A 109 2.28 -14.21 8.87
CA GLU A 109 2.93 -14.84 10.01
C GLU A 109 4.22 -15.51 9.53
N MET A 110 5.35 -15.04 10.04
CA MET A 110 6.66 -15.55 9.71
C MET A 110 7.00 -16.80 10.57
N PRO A 111 7.88 -17.70 10.10
CA PRO A 111 8.22 -18.92 10.84
C PRO A 111 8.85 -18.68 12.21
N ASP A 112 9.46 -17.53 12.44
CA ASP A 112 10.04 -17.10 13.71
C ASP A 112 9.01 -16.46 14.67
N GLY A 113 7.75 -16.38 14.27
CA GLY A 113 6.66 -15.78 15.02
C GLY A 113 6.55 -14.28 14.88
N THR A 114 7.38 -13.63 14.05
CA THR A 114 7.24 -12.21 13.72
C THR A 114 6.13 -11.99 12.69
N GLU A 115 5.68 -10.76 12.54
CA GLU A 115 4.75 -10.35 11.49
C GLU A 115 5.52 -9.66 10.35
N ALA A 116 5.05 -9.87 9.11
CA ALA A 116 5.42 -9.09 7.95
C ALA A 116 4.17 -8.46 7.32
N ILE A 117 4.36 -7.41 6.52
CA ILE A 117 3.32 -6.79 5.71
C ILE A 117 3.24 -7.51 4.36
N LEU A 118 2.02 -7.69 3.82
CA LEU A 118 1.80 -8.07 2.43
C LEU A 118 0.94 -7.02 1.75
N GLU A 119 1.51 -6.36 0.76
CA GLU A 119 0.82 -5.43 -0.14
C GLU A 119 0.48 -6.16 -1.43
N CYS A 120 -0.80 -6.14 -1.82
CA CYS A 120 -1.32 -6.82 -2.99
C CYS A 120 -1.53 -5.85 -4.15
N LYS A 121 -0.97 -6.20 -5.31
CA LYS A 121 -1.08 -5.39 -6.53
C LYS A 121 -1.59 -6.22 -7.70
N THR A 122 -2.27 -5.53 -8.60
CA THR A 122 -2.57 -6.04 -9.93
C THR A 122 -2.06 -5.05 -10.97
N CYS A 123 -1.60 -5.55 -12.09
CA CYS A 123 -1.22 -4.70 -13.19
C CYS A 123 -1.52 -5.38 -14.53
N ASN A 124 -1.46 -4.62 -15.61
CA ASN A 124 -1.55 -5.17 -16.95
C ASN A 124 -0.27 -5.94 -17.27
N TYR A 125 -0.39 -6.99 -18.09
CA TYR A 125 0.75 -7.79 -18.55
C TYR A 125 1.91 -6.95 -19.11
N ASN A 126 1.61 -5.84 -19.76
CA ASN A 126 2.62 -4.91 -20.28
C ASN A 126 3.43 -4.18 -19.19
N CYS A 127 3.06 -4.30 -17.93
CA CYS A 127 3.81 -3.74 -16.80
C CYS A 127 4.76 -4.75 -16.14
N ARG A 128 4.86 -5.97 -16.68
CA ARG A 128 5.70 -7.04 -16.16
C ARG A 128 7.16 -6.60 -16.03
N ASP A 129 7.69 -5.91 -17.01
CA ASP A 129 9.09 -5.48 -17.07
C ASP A 129 9.53 -4.61 -15.88
N LYS A 130 8.55 -3.95 -15.21
CA LYS A 130 8.82 -3.16 -14.00
C LYS A 130 9.22 -3.99 -12.78
N TRP A 131 9.05 -5.32 -12.88
CA TRP A 131 9.38 -6.28 -11.83
C TRP A 131 10.61 -7.12 -12.15
N ASP A 132 11.28 -6.86 -13.29
CA ASP A 132 12.50 -7.55 -13.66
C ASP A 132 13.67 -7.18 -12.74
N ASN A 133 14.70 -8.05 -12.69
CA ASN A 133 15.89 -7.86 -11.86
C ASN A 133 15.61 -7.69 -10.36
N ASP A 134 14.62 -8.41 -9.85
CA ASP A 134 14.15 -8.33 -8.45
C ASP A 134 13.66 -6.94 -8.01
N ALA A 135 13.36 -6.06 -8.97
CA ALA A 135 12.86 -4.74 -8.69
C ALA A 135 11.43 -4.75 -8.12
N VAL A 136 11.13 -3.75 -7.30
CA VAL A 136 9.79 -3.31 -6.94
C VAL A 136 9.58 -1.94 -7.59
N PRO A 137 8.45 -1.68 -8.28
CA PRO A 137 8.15 -0.33 -8.72
C PRO A 137 8.23 0.67 -7.56
N PHE A 138 9.01 1.74 -7.74
CA PHE A 138 9.40 2.62 -6.63
C PHE A 138 8.22 3.25 -5.89
N ASN A 139 7.13 3.54 -6.59
CA ASN A 139 5.88 4.02 -5.97
C ASN A 139 5.26 3.00 -5.00
N TYR A 140 5.41 1.69 -5.24
CA TYR A 140 4.94 0.63 -4.33
C TYR A 140 5.93 0.41 -3.19
N GLU A 141 7.23 0.53 -3.47
CA GLU A 141 8.26 0.47 -2.43
C GLU A 141 8.07 1.59 -1.40
N LEU A 142 7.84 2.83 -1.83
CA LEU A 142 7.53 3.96 -0.95
C LEU A 142 6.30 3.69 -0.07
N GLN A 143 5.23 3.17 -0.66
CA GLN A 143 4.01 2.82 0.08
C GLN A 143 4.29 1.81 1.19
N VAL A 144 5.03 0.77 0.89
CA VAL A 144 5.30 -0.32 1.84
C VAL A 144 6.27 0.13 2.93
N ARG A 145 7.30 0.91 2.61
CA ARG A 145 8.22 1.49 3.60
C ARG A 145 7.50 2.43 4.58
N HIS A 146 6.57 3.23 4.10
CA HIS A 146 5.69 4.03 4.94
C HIS A 146 4.88 3.17 5.92
N TYR A 147 4.34 2.05 5.46
CA TYR A 147 3.64 1.11 6.34
C TYR A 147 4.58 0.48 7.38
N MET A 148 5.79 0.08 6.97
CA MET A 148 6.80 -0.49 7.88
C MET A 148 7.16 0.48 8.99
N ALA A 149 7.32 1.77 8.69
CA ALA A 149 7.57 2.82 9.66
C ALA A 149 6.43 2.93 10.70
N ILE A 150 5.18 3.04 10.24
CA ILE A 150 4.01 3.18 11.10
C ILE A 150 3.80 1.94 11.96
N MET A 151 3.91 0.76 11.35
CA MET A 151 3.63 -0.52 12.00
C MET A 151 4.78 -1.02 12.89
N ASN A 152 5.97 -0.45 12.73
CA ASN A 152 7.21 -0.93 13.33
C ASN A 152 7.48 -2.41 13.00
N ILE A 153 7.42 -2.72 11.69
CA ILE A 153 7.60 -4.07 11.14
C ILE A 153 8.83 -4.07 10.24
N ASP A 154 9.69 -5.07 10.40
CA ASP A 154 11.01 -5.12 9.76
C ASP A 154 11.01 -5.77 8.36
N LYS A 155 9.91 -6.42 7.98
CA LYS A 155 9.81 -7.13 6.70
C LYS A 155 8.46 -6.88 6.03
N ALA A 156 8.51 -6.72 4.72
CA ALA A 156 7.31 -6.64 3.89
C ALA A 156 7.47 -7.41 2.58
N PHE A 157 6.35 -7.80 2.03
CA PHE A 157 6.22 -8.39 0.71
C PHE A 157 5.32 -7.50 -0.15
N VAL A 158 5.71 -7.34 -1.41
CA VAL A 158 4.83 -6.77 -2.45
C VAL A 158 4.57 -7.87 -3.45
N ALA A 159 3.32 -8.28 -3.60
CA ALA A 159 2.89 -9.32 -4.52
C ALA A 159 2.06 -8.71 -5.64
N CYS A 160 2.31 -9.12 -6.88
CA CYS A 160 1.61 -8.61 -8.05
C CYS A 160 1.14 -9.74 -8.97
N LEU A 161 -0.14 -9.70 -9.29
CA LEU A 161 -0.74 -10.51 -10.36
C LEU A 161 -0.84 -9.63 -11.62
N TYR A 162 -0.16 -10.05 -12.72
CA TYR A 162 -0.12 -9.30 -13.98
C TYR A 162 -0.80 -10.04 -15.15
N GLY A 163 -1.60 -11.04 -14.83
CA GLY A 163 -2.34 -11.82 -15.80
C GLY A 163 -3.49 -12.61 -15.18
N ASN A 164 -3.83 -13.76 -15.77
CA ASN A 164 -4.99 -14.55 -15.36
C ASN A 164 -4.65 -15.98 -14.91
N ASN A 165 -3.38 -16.27 -14.65
CA ASN A 165 -2.90 -17.54 -14.13
C ASN A 165 -1.77 -17.33 -13.11
N ASP A 166 -1.45 -18.37 -12.35
CA ASP A 166 -0.49 -18.30 -11.23
C ASP A 166 0.99 -18.22 -11.68
N ASN A 167 1.29 -18.39 -12.98
CA ASN A 167 2.61 -18.12 -13.55
C ASN A 167 2.81 -16.63 -13.88
N GLU A 168 1.73 -15.87 -13.97
CA GLU A 168 1.71 -14.42 -14.19
C GLU A 168 1.64 -13.68 -12.86
N PHE A 169 2.41 -14.16 -11.91
CA PHE A 169 2.49 -13.67 -10.54
C PHE A 169 3.95 -13.51 -10.12
N VAL A 170 4.22 -12.44 -9.39
CA VAL A 170 5.52 -12.16 -8.82
C VAL A 170 5.37 -11.62 -7.40
N TYR A 171 6.32 -11.90 -6.53
CA TYR A 171 6.43 -11.19 -5.27
C TYR A 171 7.88 -10.81 -4.99
N ARG A 172 8.06 -9.75 -4.21
CA ARG A 172 9.36 -9.23 -3.80
C ARG A 172 9.35 -8.99 -2.30
N THR A 173 10.51 -9.12 -1.69
CA THR A 173 10.72 -8.84 -0.27
C THR A 173 11.38 -7.48 -0.11
N ILE A 174 10.93 -6.71 0.86
CA ILE A 174 11.53 -5.45 1.28
C ILE A 174 11.90 -5.60 2.74
N ASP A 175 13.17 -5.43 3.05
CA ASP A 175 13.65 -5.33 4.42
C ASP A 175 13.67 -3.86 4.85
N ARG A 176 13.47 -3.61 6.15
CA ARG A 176 13.42 -2.27 6.72
C ARG A 176 14.78 -1.60 6.60
N ASP A 177 14.76 -0.31 6.29
CA ASP A 177 15.92 0.57 6.23
C ASP A 177 15.60 1.81 7.07
N LEU A 178 16.23 1.91 8.23
CA LEU A 178 15.96 2.98 9.20
C LEU A 178 16.46 4.35 8.72
N ASP A 179 17.53 4.40 7.94
CA ASP A 179 18.04 5.65 7.38
C ASP A 179 17.07 6.19 6.32
N PHE A 180 16.61 5.31 5.42
CA PHE A 180 15.56 5.66 4.46
C PHE A 180 14.26 6.08 5.16
N GLU A 181 13.87 5.37 6.21
CA GLU A 181 12.66 5.68 6.99
C GLU A 181 12.74 7.07 7.61
N ALA A 182 13.88 7.44 8.20
CA ALA A 182 14.09 8.76 8.78
C ALA A 182 13.98 9.87 7.73
N ASP A 183 14.60 9.69 6.57
CA ASP A 183 14.51 10.63 5.45
C ASP A 183 13.07 10.74 4.92
N MET A 184 12.36 9.62 4.83
CA MET A 184 10.96 9.58 4.37
C MET A 184 10.04 10.34 5.32
N ILE A 185 10.20 10.17 6.63
CA ILE A 185 9.43 10.90 7.64
C ILE A 185 9.65 12.42 7.51
N GLU A 186 10.90 12.86 7.26
CA GLU A 186 11.18 14.27 7.04
C GLU A 186 10.56 14.82 5.76
N GLN A 187 10.49 14.03 4.71
CA GLN A 187 9.84 14.42 3.44
C GLN A 187 8.31 14.52 3.55
N GLU A 188 7.70 13.74 4.43
CA GLU A 188 6.25 13.73 4.63
C GLU A 188 5.75 14.84 5.58
N LYS A 189 6.65 15.48 6.36
CA LYS A 189 6.35 16.63 7.23
C LYS A 189 6.08 17.90 6.42
#